data_700e390933a86343b39db6fee2382e81
#
_entry.id   700e390933a86343b39db6fee2382e81
#
_cell.length_a   1.000
_cell.length_b   1.000
_cell.length_c   1.000
_cell.angle_alpha   90.00
_cell.angle_beta   90.00
_cell.angle_gamma   90.00
#
_symmetry.space_group_name_H-M   'P 1'
#
loop_
_entity.id
_entity.type
_entity.pdbx_description
1 polymer ?
#
loop_
_entity_poly.entity_id
_entity_poly.type
_entity_poly.pdbx_seq_one_letter_code
_entity_poly.pdbx_strand_id
1 'polypeptide(L)' 'MPKKIYKIQGMHCVGCANSIERAIKKIKGVKSASVNFAVNRLYVEGDFSDNEIKKAVSSIGDYKAFLSDE' A
#
# COMPACT_ATOMS: atom_id res chain seq x y z
N MET A 1 12.55 -7.33 10.44
CA MET A 1 11.31 -7.60 9.75
C MET A 1 11.35 -7.02 8.35
N PRO A 2 10.82 -7.72 7.37
CA PRO A 2 10.86 -7.20 6.01
C PRO A 2 10.01 -5.95 5.87
N LYS A 3 10.59 -4.97 5.22
CA LYS A 3 9.91 -3.72 4.91
C LYS A 3 9.90 -3.58 3.40
N LYS A 4 8.74 -3.35 2.82
CA LYS A 4 8.59 -3.22 1.39
C LYS A 4 8.01 -1.88 1.02
N ILE A 5 8.45 -1.38 -0.12
CA ILE A 5 7.98 -0.10 -0.64
C ILE A 5 7.29 -0.37 -1.97
N TYR A 6 6.08 0.15 -2.11
CA TYR A 6 5.31 -0.01 -3.34
C TYR A 6 5.04 1.36 -3.95
N LYS A 7 5.07 1.41 -5.26
CA LYS A 7 4.67 2.60 -5.99
C LYS A 7 3.19 2.46 -6.34
N ILE A 8 2.40 3.46 -5.98
CA ILE A 8 0.97 3.45 -6.22
C ILE A 8 0.63 4.34 -7.40
N GLN A 9 -0.20 3.84 -8.31
CA GLN A 9 -0.71 4.62 -9.43
C GLN A 9 -2.22 4.77 -9.30
N GLY A 10 -2.73 5.91 -9.75
CA GLY A 10 -4.15 6.21 -9.70
C GLY A 10 -4.57 7.00 -8.48
N MET A 11 -3.63 7.30 -7.60
CA MET A 11 -3.91 8.06 -6.39
C MET A 11 -3.94 9.56 -6.72
N HIS A 12 -5.07 10.21 -6.47
CA HIS A 12 -5.27 11.60 -6.86
C HIS A 12 -5.49 12.55 -5.68
N CYS A 13 -5.69 12.04 -4.49
CA CYS A 13 -5.97 12.90 -3.34
C CYS A 13 -5.53 12.23 -2.04
N VAL A 14 -5.46 13.04 -1.00
CA VAL A 14 -5.05 12.57 0.33
C VAL A 14 -6.03 11.53 0.87
N GLY A 15 -7.32 11.70 0.57
CA GLY A 15 -8.31 10.71 0.98
C GLY A 15 -8.06 9.34 0.38
N CYS A 16 -7.59 9.29 -0.85
CA CYS A 16 -7.22 8.04 -1.50
C CYS A 16 -6.06 7.37 -0.76
N ALA A 17 -5.07 8.15 -0.38
CA ALA A 17 -3.92 7.63 0.37
C ALA A 17 -4.36 7.04 1.71
N ASN A 18 -5.26 7.71 2.40
CA ASN A 18 -5.78 7.22 3.68
C ASN A 18 -6.55 5.92 3.51
N SER A 19 -7.33 5.81 2.44
CA SER A 19 -8.08 4.60 2.16
C SER A 19 -7.15 3.42 1.91
N ILE A 20 -6.10 3.64 1.14
CA ILE A 20 -5.09 2.61 0.86
C ILE A 20 -4.42 2.17 2.16
N GLU A 21 -4.01 3.11 2.98
CA GLU A 21 -3.36 2.80 4.25
C GLU A 21 -4.26 1.94 5.13
N ARG A 22 -5.53 2.30 5.25
CA ARG A 22 -6.48 1.54 6.06
C ARG A 22 -6.66 0.12 5.53
N ALA A 23 -6.80 -0.02 4.23
CA ALA A 23 -6.98 -1.34 3.62
C ALA A 23 -5.78 -2.23 3.86
N ILE A 24 -4.58 -1.66 3.73
CA ILE A 24 -3.35 -2.42 3.96
C ILE A 24 -3.21 -2.83 5.41
N LYS A 25 -3.55 -1.95 6.34
CA LYS A 25 -3.47 -2.27 7.77
C LYS A 25 -4.42 -3.39 8.20
N LYS A 26 -5.47 -3.63 7.44
CA LYS A 26 -6.40 -4.72 7.73
C LYS A 26 -5.86 -6.08 7.32
N ILE A 27 -4.81 -6.12 6.55
CA ILE A 27 -4.23 -7.39 6.11
C ILE A 27 -3.55 -8.06 7.29
N LYS A 28 -3.88 -9.34 7.48
CA LYS A 28 -3.25 -10.13 8.52
C LYS A 28 -1.77 -10.32 8.19
N GLY A 29 -0.92 -10.03 9.13
CA GLY A 29 0.52 -10.11 8.92
C GLY A 29 1.18 -8.76 8.71
N VAL A 30 0.42 -7.73 8.37
CA VAL A 30 0.95 -6.39 8.24
C VAL A 30 1.12 -5.79 9.65
N LYS A 31 2.33 -5.40 9.96
CA LYS A 31 2.64 -4.81 11.25
C LYS A 31 2.42 -3.30 11.26
N SER A 32 2.83 -2.66 10.19
CA SER A 32 2.59 -1.23 10.03
C SER A 32 2.51 -0.88 8.55
N ALA A 33 1.79 0.20 8.25
CA ALA A 33 1.65 0.67 6.89
C ALA A 33 1.56 2.18 6.89
N SER A 34 2.13 2.78 5.87
CA SER A 34 2.12 4.23 5.72
C SER A 34 2.11 4.57 4.24
N VAL A 35 1.37 5.60 3.87
CA VAL A 35 1.33 6.05 2.49
C VAL A 35 1.83 7.48 2.44
N ASN A 36 2.76 7.73 1.53
CA ASN A 36 3.25 9.08 1.28
C ASN A 36 2.64 9.56 -0.04
N PHE A 37 1.64 10.42 0.05
CA PHE A 37 0.94 10.94 -1.10
C PHE A 37 1.85 11.80 -1.99
N ALA A 38 2.80 12.50 -1.40
CA ALA A 38 3.66 13.41 -2.15
C ALA A 38 4.51 12.69 -3.19
N VAL A 39 4.89 11.44 -2.90
CA VAL A 39 5.73 10.66 -3.81
C VAL A 39 5.00 9.40 -4.30
N ASN A 40 3.73 9.25 -3.96
CA ASN A 40 2.89 8.12 -4.36
C ASN A 40 3.53 6.79 -3.98
N ARG A 41 4.02 6.69 -2.75
CA ARG A 41 4.67 5.50 -2.25
C ARG A 41 3.90 4.91 -1.08
N LEU A 42 3.88 3.59 -1.02
CA LEU A 42 3.28 2.85 0.08
C LEU A 42 4.40 2.11 0.81
N TYR A 43 4.53 2.36 2.09
CA TYR A 43 5.52 1.69 2.94
C TYR A 43 4.80 0.70 3.82
N VAL A 44 5.17 -0.58 3.71
CA VAL A 44 4.52 -1.65 4.47
C VAL A 44 5.60 -2.46 5.18
N GLU A 45 5.34 -2.73 6.45
CA GLU A 45 6.25 -3.54 7.26
C GLU A 45 5.48 -4.69 7.87
N GLY A 46 6.06 -5.88 7.82
CA GLY A 46 5.46 -7.07 8.39
C GLY A 46 5.66 -8.29 7.51
N ASP A 47 4.89 -9.33 7.82
CA ASP A 47 4.95 -10.60 7.09
C ASP A 47 3.69 -10.75 6.24
N PHE A 48 3.82 -10.47 4.96
CA PHE A 48 2.70 -10.48 4.02
C PHE A 48 3.18 -10.87 2.63
N SER A 49 2.24 -11.16 1.74
CA SER A 49 2.58 -11.46 0.35
C SER A 49 2.22 -10.27 -0.55
N ASP A 50 2.95 -10.15 -1.67
CA ASP A 50 2.70 -9.08 -2.63
C ASP A 50 1.29 -9.13 -3.18
N ASN A 51 0.76 -10.35 -3.39
CA ASN A 51 -0.60 -10.50 -3.90
C ASN A 51 -1.64 -9.89 -2.98
N GLU A 52 -1.45 -10.03 -1.68
CA GLU A 52 -2.37 -9.45 -0.71
C GLU A 52 -2.36 -7.93 -0.77
N ILE A 53 -1.19 -7.35 -0.92
CA ILE A 53 -1.05 -5.90 -1.05
C ILE A 53 -1.74 -5.41 -2.32
N LYS A 54 -1.50 -6.07 -3.44
CA LYS A 54 -2.10 -5.70 -4.72
C LYS A 54 -3.62 -5.84 -4.67
N LYS A 55 -4.12 -6.91 -4.07
CA LYS A 55 -5.57 -7.11 -3.93
C LYS A 55 -6.20 -6.03 -3.06
N ALA A 56 -5.57 -5.69 -1.95
CA ALA A 56 -6.09 -4.67 -1.07
C ALA A 56 -6.17 -3.32 -1.78
N VAL A 57 -5.13 -2.97 -2.51
CA VAL A 57 -5.11 -1.71 -3.26
C VAL A 57 -6.18 -1.70 -4.34
N SER A 58 -6.33 -2.81 -5.07
CA SER A 58 -7.33 -2.92 -6.14
C SER A 58 -8.77 -2.90 -5.61
N SER A 59 -8.99 -3.40 -4.41
CA SER A 59 -10.33 -3.52 -3.86
C SER A 59 -10.96 -2.18 -3.50
N ILE A 60 -10.16 -1.14 -3.31
CA ILE A 60 -10.68 0.17 -2.93
C ILE A 60 -10.88 1.11 -4.12
N GLY A 61 -10.42 0.74 -5.30
CA GLY A 61 -10.59 1.59 -6.48
C GLY A 61 -9.66 1.15 -7.60
N ASP A 62 -9.55 2.00 -8.60
CA ASP A 62 -8.71 1.74 -9.78
C ASP A 62 -7.25 2.08 -9.52
N TYR A 63 -6.72 1.61 -8.43
CA TYR A 63 -5.33 1.83 -8.08
C TYR A 63 -4.48 0.64 -8.46
N LYS A 64 -3.22 0.90 -8.75
CA LYS A 64 -2.24 -0.14 -9.05
C LYS A 64 -1.05 0.00 -8.13
N ALA A 65 -0.58 -1.11 -7.61
CA ALA A 65 0.59 -1.14 -6.74
C ALA A 65 1.70 -1.92 -7.43
N PHE A 66 2.89 -1.33 -7.46
CA PHE A 66 4.06 -1.97 -8.03
C PHE A 66 5.14 -2.02 -6.97
N LEU A 67 5.80 -3.16 -6.86
CA LEU A 67 6.90 -3.30 -5.92
C LEU A 67 8.05 -2.38 -6.33
N SER A 68 8.47 -1.55 -5.41
CA SER A 68 9.59 -0.65 -5.62
C SER A 68 10.66 -0.97 -4.58
N ASP A 69 11.81 -1.36 -5.05
CA ASP A 69 12.92 -1.78 -4.19
C ASP A 69 13.89 -0.62 -4.02
N GLU A 70 13.63 0.20 -3.05
CA GLU A 70 14.53 1.31 -2.75
C GLU A 70 15.18 1.15 -1.41
#